data_fbcc6da245fdd18dffde2e1752de6832
#
_entry.id   fbcc6da245fdd18dffde2e1752de6832
#
_cell.length_a   1.000
_cell.length_b   1.000
_cell.length_c   1.000
_cell.angle_alpha   90.00
_cell.angle_beta   90.00
_cell.angle_gamma   90.00
#
_symmetry.space_group_name_H-M   'P 1'
#
loop_
_entity.id
_entity.type
_entity.pdbx_description
1 polymer ?
#
loop_
_entity_poly.entity_id
_entity_poly.type
_entity_poly.pdbx_seq_one_letter_code
_entity_poly.pdbx_strand_id
1 'polypeptide(L)'
;METLASIIESILFISGKEVAVRDIAEKLEVTNKEVLSAAKDLQKKYGEDSGINLIIFNNKLQFCSNPKNGESVEIVLNPIKERELSRSMLEVSAIVAYKQPVTRLDIEEIRGANSEYAIQNLLKNGIIEIVGRKDAVGKPVLFGTGDNFLKRFQIESLTELPDYDDLMAKIKLIHASDDDSYLFKKDEYDAENDPEYAPENLFGDEGDGTISSDVEIPSFDKEEIPDFLKDEEVDVIA
;
A
#
# COMPACT_ATOMS: atom_id res chain seq x y z
N MET A 1 -2.16 -27.62 31.43
CA MET A 1 -3.26 -26.69 31.03
C MET A 1 -2.82 -25.96 29.78
N GLU A 2 -3.63 -26.03 28.75
CA GLU A 2 -3.39 -25.24 27.53
C GLU A 2 -3.58 -23.77 27.88
N THR A 3 -2.56 -22.95 27.62
CA THR A 3 -2.66 -21.51 27.82
C THR A 3 -3.25 -20.87 26.57
N LEU A 4 -4.01 -19.78 26.71
CA LEU A 4 -4.56 -19.04 25.59
C LEU A 4 -3.45 -18.66 24.59
N ALA A 5 -2.27 -18.32 25.09
CA ALA A 5 -1.11 -18.03 24.24
C ALA A 5 -0.69 -19.23 23.38
N SER A 6 -0.67 -20.46 23.94
CA SER A 6 -0.33 -21.67 23.17
C SER A 6 -1.38 -21.99 22.10
N ILE A 7 -2.66 -21.74 22.38
CA ILE A 7 -3.75 -21.93 21.40
C ILE A 7 -3.60 -20.93 20.27
N ILE A 8 -3.36 -19.64 20.57
CA ILE A 8 -3.15 -18.60 19.56
C ILE A 8 -1.91 -18.90 18.71
N GLU A 9 -0.82 -19.34 19.32
CA GLU A 9 0.40 -19.77 18.62
C GLU A 9 0.08 -20.85 17.57
N SER A 10 -0.68 -21.86 17.95
CA SER A 10 -1.08 -22.95 17.04
C SER A 10 -1.98 -22.46 15.92
N ILE A 11 -2.95 -21.58 16.20
CA ILE A 11 -3.86 -21.00 15.21
C ILE A 11 -3.06 -20.21 14.17
N LEU A 12 -2.13 -19.35 14.60
CA LEU A 12 -1.33 -18.53 13.72
C LEU A 12 -0.36 -19.35 12.87
N PHE A 13 0.22 -20.41 13.46
CA PHE A 13 1.10 -21.32 12.72
C PHE A 13 0.37 -22.05 11.61
N ILE A 14 -0.82 -22.62 11.89
CA ILE A 14 -1.62 -23.34 10.90
C ILE A 14 -2.21 -22.41 9.85
N SER A 15 -2.61 -21.20 10.26
CA SER A 15 -3.19 -20.21 9.33
C SER A 15 -2.22 -19.78 8.23
N GLY A 16 -0.95 -19.61 8.55
CA GLY A 16 0.08 -19.07 7.64
C GLY A 16 -0.18 -17.63 7.14
N LYS A 17 -1.25 -17.00 7.63
CA LYS A 17 -1.66 -15.63 7.25
C LYS A 17 -2.18 -14.89 8.48
N GLU A 18 -2.55 -13.61 8.28
CA GLU A 18 -3.14 -12.83 9.36
C GLU A 18 -4.48 -13.42 9.84
N VAL A 19 -4.70 -13.33 11.16
CA VAL A 19 -5.95 -13.70 11.82
C VAL A 19 -6.43 -12.52 12.65
N ALA A 20 -7.71 -12.15 12.51
CA ALA A 20 -8.28 -11.05 13.27
C ALA A 20 -8.45 -11.44 14.75
N VAL A 21 -8.09 -10.52 15.65
CA VAL A 21 -8.27 -10.69 17.10
C VAL A 21 -9.72 -10.98 17.45
N ARG A 22 -10.66 -10.32 16.76
CA ARG A 22 -12.10 -10.53 16.93
C ARG A 22 -12.52 -11.97 16.63
N ASP A 23 -12.00 -12.56 15.56
CA ASP A 23 -12.38 -13.92 15.15
C ASP A 23 -11.90 -14.97 16.16
N ILE A 24 -10.70 -14.74 16.75
CA ILE A 24 -10.16 -15.58 17.82
C ILE A 24 -11.04 -15.44 19.08
N ALA A 25 -11.33 -14.19 19.46
CA ALA A 25 -12.09 -13.89 20.67
C ALA A 25 -13.50 -14.49 20.61
N GLU A 26 -14.20 -14.32 19.48
CA GLU A 26 -15.55 -14.84 19.27
C GLU A 26 -15.61 -16.38 19.31
N LYS A 27 -14.65 -17.03 18.64
CA LYS A 27 -14.64 -18.51 18.55
C LYS A 27 -14.16 -19.20 19.82
N LEU A 28 -13.32 -18.54 20.61
CA LEU A 28 -12.81 -19.08 21.87
C LEU A 28 -13.59 -18.58 23.09
N GLU A 29 -14.63 -17.78 22.87
CA GLU A 29 -15.47 -17.18 23.95
C GLU A 29 -14.65 -16.40 24.98
N VAL A 30 -13.63 -15.66 24.51
CA VAL A 30 -12.77 -14.79 25.32
C VAL A 30 -12.89 -13.35 24.86
N THR A 31 -12.38 -12.41 25.64
CA THR A 31 -12.40 -11.00 25.26
C THR A 31 -11.23 -10.65 24.32
N ASN A 32 -11.42 -9.65 23.45
CA ASN A 32 -10.35 -9.10 22.61
C ASN A 32 -9.12 -8.69 23.45
N LYS A 33 -9.35 -8.18 24.66
CA LYS A 33 -8.30 -7.74 25.57
C LYS A 33 -7.44 -8.93 26.06
N GLU A 34 -8.05 -10.06 26.34
CA GLU A 34 -7.34 -11.29 26.73
C GLU A 34 -6.51 -11.83 25.56
N VAL A 35 -7.07 -11.84 24.33
CA VAL A 35 -6.35 -12.24 23.12
C VAL A 35 -5.12 -11.35 22.89
N LEU A 36 -5.28 -10.01 22.97
CA LEU A 36 -4.17 -9.08 22.81
C LEU A 36 -3.11 -9.20 23.91
N SER A 37 -3.53 -9.47 25.17
CA SER A 37 -2.59 -9.72 26.26
C SER A 37 -1.75 -10.97 26.00
N ALA A 38 -2.40 -12.08 25.61
CA ALA A 38 -1.72 -13.31 25.25
C ALA A 38 -0.80 -13.15 24.02
N ALA A 39 -1.23 -12.36 23.02
CA ALA A 39 -0.40 -12.04 21.87
C ALA A 39 0.86 -11.24 22.25
N LYS A 40 0.77 -10.28 23.18
CA LYS A 40 1.93 -9.55 23.70
C LYS A 40 2.92 -10.46 24.46
N ASP A 41 2.42 -11.46 25.16
CA ASP A 41 3.29 -12.45 25.80
C ASP A 41 3.98 -13.35 24.77
N LEU A 42 3.29 -13.73 23.69
CA LEU A 42 3.90 -14.42 22.56
C LEU A 42 4.93 -13.54 21.84
N GLN A 43 4.65 -12.26 21.66
CA GLN A 43 5.59 -11.31 21.05
C GLN A 43 6.90 -11.22 21.84
N LYS A 44 6.83 -11.27 23.19
CA LYS A 44 8.02 -11.34 24.05
C LYS A 44 8.76 -12.68 23.91
N LYS A 45 8.01 -13.79 23.78
CA LYS A 45 8.59 -15.13 23.55
C LYS A 45 9.35 -15.19 22.23
N TYR A 46 8.80 -14.58 21.19
CA TYR A 46 9.38 -14.49 19.85
C TYR A 46 10.11 -13.15 19.66
N GLY A 47 11.09 -12.88 20.53
CA GLY A 47 11.91 -11.67 20.50
C GLY A 47 12.99 -11.71 19.42
N GLU A 48 13.97 -10.83 19.56
CA GLU A 48 15.02 -10.58 18.56
C GLU A 48 15.85 -11.79 18.15
N ASP A 49 16.03 -12.76 19.05
CA ASP A 49 16.83 -13.96 18.81
C ASP A 49 16.01 -15.13 18.24
N SER A 50 14.71 -14.94 18.05
CA SER A 50 13.85 -15.95 17.46
C SER A 50 13.93 -15.94 15.93
N GLY A 51 13.80 -17.10 15.29
CA GLY A 51 13.71 -17.19 13.83
C GLY A 51 12.42 -16.66 13.22
N ILE A 52 11.37 -16.49 14.06
CA ILE A 52 10.07 -15.92 13.67
C ILE A 52 9.67 -14.84 14.66
N ASN A 53 8.90 -13.87 14.18
CA ASN A 53 8.36 -12.78 14.97
C ASN A 53 6.84 -12.77 14.89
N LEU A 54 6.17 -12.33 15.96
CA LEU A 54 4.75 -12.03 15.94
C LEU A 54 4.53 -10.55 15.71
N ILE A 55 3.85 -10.20 14.61
CA ILE A 55 3.42 -8.84 14.33
C ILE A 55 1.95 -8.67 14.70
N ILE A 56 1.64 -7.50 15.27
CA ILE A 56 0.30 -7.05 15.61
C ILE A 56 0.05 -5.79 14.81
N PHE A 57 -1.03 -5.75 14.03
CA PHE A 57 -1.40 -4.58 13.23
C PHE A 57 -2.90 -4.59 13.00
N ASN A 58 -3.53 -3.43 13.05
CA ASN A 58 -4.97 -3.24 12.81
C ASN A 58 -5.87 -4.31 13.48
N ASN A 59 -5.61 -4.65 14.75
CA ASN A 59 -6.26 -5.75 15.48
C ASN A 59 -6.19 -7.12 14.76
N LYS A 60 -5.13 -7.37 14.00
CA LYS A 60 -4.78 -8.66 13.41
C LYS A 60 -3.44 -9.14 13.95
N LEU A 61 -3.26 -10.45 13.96
CA LEU A 61 -2.05 -11.15 14.41
C LEU A 61 -1.49 -11.96 13.26
N GLN A 62 -0.17 -11.94 13.08
CA GLN A 62 0.50 -12.75 12.06
C GLN A 62 1.91 -13.13 12.48
N PHE A 63 2.32 -14.38 12.22
CA PHE A 63 3.74 -14.75 12.25
C PHE A 63 4.44 -14.33 10.96
N CYS A 64 5.65 -13.83 11.10
CA CYS A 64 6.56 -13.55 9.99
C CYS A 64 7.97 -14.08 10.33
N SER A 65 8.82 -14.23 9.32
CA SER A 65 10.25 -14.50 9.53
C SER A 65 10.92 -13.31 10.21
N ASN A 66 11.97 -13.57 11.00
CA ASN A 66 12.78 -12.50 11.57
C ASN A 66 13.54 -11.77 10.45
N PRO A 67 13.42 -10.44 10.34
CA PRO A 67 14.13 -9.66 9.30
C PRO A 67 15.64 -9.87 9.30
N LYS A 68 16.25 -10.16 10.46
CA LYS A 68 17.69 -10.48 10.59
C LYS A 68 18.12 -11.69 9.76
N ASN A 69 17.19 -12.60 9.47
CA ASN A 69 17.44 -13.82 8.69
C ASN A 69 17.04 -13.66 7.21
N GLY A 70 16.64 -12.46 6.80
CA GLY A 70 16.07 -12.20 5.47
C GLY A 70 16.96 -12.70 4.33
N GLU A 71 18.25 -12.38 4.35
CA GLU A 71 19.22 -12.80 3.34
C GLU A 71 19.32 -14.33 3.23
N SER A 72 19.42 -15.04 4.36
CA SER A 72 19.50 -16.50 4.36
C SER A 72 18.21 -17.16 3.87
N VAL A 73 17.07 -16.60 4.24
CA VAL A 73 15.74 -17.06 3.78
C VAL A 73 15.57 -16.83 2.29
N GLU A 74 16.04 -15.70 1.77
CA GLU A 74 16.03 -15.38 0.35
C GLU A 74 16.87 -16.37 -0.47
N ILE A 75 18.09 -16.69 -0.02
CA ILE A 75 18.97 -17.65 -0.71
C ILE A 75 18.31 -19.03 -0.83
N VAL A 76 17.62 -19.49 0.23
CA VAL A 76 17.06 -20.85 0.28
C VAL A 76 15.72 -20.94 -0.44
N LEU A 77 14.82 -19.99 -0.20
CA LEU A 77 13.45 -20.07 -0.69
C LEU A 77 13.25 -19.34 -2.02
N ASN A 78 14.22 -18.50 -2.43
CA ASN A 78 14.11 -17.63 -3.60
C ASN A 78 12.71 -16.95 -3.66
N PRO A 79 12.25 -16.31 -2.56
CA PRO A 79 10.94 -15.69 -2.55
C PRO A 79 10.91 -14.57 -3.58
N ILE A 80 9.72 -14.28 -4.09
CA ILE A 80 9.51 -13.08 -4.90
C ILE A 80 9.90 -11.90 -4.02
N LYS A 81 10.99 -11.19 -4.36
CA LYS A 81 11.39 -9.98 -3.65
C LYS A 81 10.22 -9.01 -3.64
N GLU A 82 9.77 -8.65 -2.46
CA GLU A 82 8.92 -7.46 -2.36
C GLU A 82 9.77 -6.28 -2.84
N ARG A 83 9.33 -5.64 -3.92
CA ARG A 83 10.04 -4.52 -4.50
C ARG A 83 10.17 -3.41 -3.45
N GLU A 84 11.33 -2.85 -3.34
CA GLU A 84 11.54 -1.65 -2.53
C GLU A 84 10.64 -0.53 -3.05
N LEU A 85 10.08 0.23 -2.12
CA LEU A 85 9.30 1.40 -2.51
C LEU A 85 10.25 2.45 -3.05
N SER A 86 10.01 2.92 -4.26
CA SER A 86 10.74 4.05 -4.79
C SER A 86 10.55 5.30 -3.90
N ARG A 87 11.45 6.26 -3.99
CA ARG A 87 11.34 7.53 -3.26
C ARG A 87 9.98 8.20 -3.45
N SER A 88 9.49 8.25 -4.69
CA SER A 88 8.16 8.78 -5.01
C SER A 88 7.04 8.03 -4.30
N MET A 89 7.11 6.69 -4.23
CA MET A 89 6.13 5.88 -3.51
C MET A 89 6.19 6.10 -2.00
N LEU A 90 7.40 6.25 -1.43
CA LEU A 90 7.57 6.58 -0.01
C LEU A 90 6.97 7.95 0.32
N GLU A 91 7.22 8.97 -0.50
CA GLU A 91 6.66 10.31 -0.33
C GLU A 91 5.13 10.29 -0.36
N VAL A 92 4.53 9.64 -1.38
CA VAL A 92 3.07 9.50 -1.50
C VAL A 92 2.49 8.74 -0.32
N SER A 93 3.12 7.63 0.10
CA SER A 93 2.64 6.85 1.23
C SER A 93 2.67 7.64 2.54
N ALA A 94 3.70 8.47 2.74
CA ALA A 94 3.81 9.37 3.89
C ALA A 94 2.72 10.46 3.88
N ILE A 95 2.49 11.10 2.73
CA ILE A 95 1.43 12.10 2.59
C ILE A 95 0.06 11.48 2.92
N VAL A 96 -0.24 10.31 2.37
CA VAL A 96 -1.49 9.62 2.67
C VAL A 96 -1.57 9.30 4.17
N ALA A 97 -0.52 8.77 4.79
CA ALA A 97 -0.53 8.40 6.21
C ALA A 97 -0.83 9.59 7.15
N TYR A 98 -0.31 10.76 6.85
CA TYR A 98 -0.47 11.95 7.71
C TYR A 98 -1.69 12.82 7.38
N LYS A 99 -2.19 12.76 6.13
CA LYS A 99 -3.22 13.69 5.63
C LYS A 99 -4.53 13.02 5.23
N GLN A 100 -4.63 11.69 5.31
CA GLN A 100 -5.85 10.96 4.92
C GLN A 100 -7.12 11.46 5.64
N PRO A 101 -8.26 11.45 4.93
CA PRO A 101 -8.45 11.01 3.54
C PRO A 101 -8.05 12.12 2.53
N VAL A 102 -7.28 11.77 1.50
CA VAL A 102 -6.76 12.72 0.49
C VAL A 102 -7.08 12.28 -0.93
N THR A 103 -7.24 13.24 -1.84
CA THR A 103 -7.39 12.98 -3.29
C THR A 103 -6.02 12.98 -3.99
N ARG A 104 -6.00 12.51 -5.25
CA ARG A 104 -4.79 12.63 -6.08
C ARG A 104 -4.32 14.08 -6.21
N LEU A 105 -5.24 15.00 -6.42
CA LEU A 105 -4.89 16.42 -6.55
C LEU A 105 -4.27 16.98 -5.27
N ASP A 106 -4.82 16.63 -4.11
CA ASP A 106 -4.26 17.05 -2.82
C ASP A 106 -2.82 16.51 -2.66
N ILE A 107 -2.54 15.26 -3.10
CA ILE A 107 -1.20 14.67 -3.07
C ILE A 107 -0.25 15.38 -4.02
N GLU A 108 -0.68 15.63 -5.26
CA GLU A 108 0.13 16.31 -6.27
C GLU A 108 0.42 17.78 -5.89
N GLU A 109 -0.53 18.46 -5.24
CA GLU A 109 -0.32 19.81 -4.71
C GLU A 109 0.78 19.83 -3.63
N ILE A 110 0.75 18.87 -2.71
CA ILE A 110 1.77 18.76 -1.63
C ILE A 110 3.15 18.41 -2.20
N ARG A 111 3.22 17.48 -3.15
CA ARG A 111 4.49 17.03 -3.74
C ARG A 111 5.07 18.00 -4.76
N GLY A 112 4.22 18.77 -5.43
CA GLY A 112 4.61 19.59 -6.58
C GLY A 112 4.95 18.76 -7.84
N ALA A 113 4.56 17.47 -7.91
CA ALA A 113 4.87 16.55 -9.00
C ALA A 113 3.71 15.56 -9.26
N ASN A 114 3.64 15.03 -10.49
CA ASN A 114 2.68 13.99 -10.84
C ASN A 114 2.87 12.75 -9.93
N SER A 115 1.77 12.20 -9.43
CA SER A 115 1.76 11.11 -8.48
C SER A 115 1.00 9.89 -8.94
N GLU A 116 0.50 9.88 -10.17
CA GLU A 116 -0.38 8.82 -10.68
C GLU A 116 0.27 7.45 -10.62
N TYR A 117 1.50 7.33 -11.14
CA TYR A 117 2.26 6.07 -11.13
C TYR A 117 2.48 5.55 -9.70
N ALA A 118 2.91 6.42 -8.79
CA ALA A 118 3.13 6.04 -7.40
C ALA A 118 1.84 5.58 -6.72
N ILE A 119 0.73 6.30 -6.94
CA ILE A 119 -0.59 5.95 -6.41
C ILE A 119 -1.05 4.58 -6.92
N GLN A 120 -0.94 4.32 -8.23
CA GLN A 120 -1.35 3.04 -8.81
C GLN A 120 -0.54 1.86 -8.24
N ASN A 121 0.77 2.00 -8.11
CA ASN A 121 1.62 0.96 -7.53
C ASN A 121 1.33 0.75 -6.04
N LEU A 122 1.11 1.82 -5.27
CA LEU A 122 0.75 1.72 -3.86
C LEU A 122 -0.62 1.03 -3.66
N LEU A 123 -1.60 1.32 -4.52
CA LEU A 123 -2.89 0.62 -4.56
C LEU A 123 -2.72 -0.87 -4.89
N LYS A 124 -1.93 -1.19 -5.93
CA LYS A 124 -1.63 -2.57 -6.34
C LYS A 124 -0.98 -3.38 -5.22
N ASN A 125 -0.11 -2.76 -4.45
CA ASN A 125 0.58 -3.38 -3.32
C ASN A 125 -0.26 -3.35 -2.03
N GLY A 126 -1.44 -2.73 -2.02
CA GLY A 126 -2.30 -2.61 -0.84
C GLY A 126 -1.72 -1.75 0.28
N ILE A 127 -0.75 -0.88 -0.04
CA ILE A 127 -0.16 0.07 0.92
C ILE A 127 -1.11 1.23 1.15
N ILE A 128 -1.78 1.69 0.10
CA ILE A 128 -2.91 2.61 0.18
C ILE A 128 -4.17 1.93 -0.34
N GLU A 129 -5.33 2.43 0.06
CA GLU A 129 -6.62 1.94 -0.39
C GLU A 129 -7.60 3.08 -0.66
N ILE A 130 -8.69 2.77 -1.38
CA ILE A 130 -9.77 3.72 -1.64
C ILE A 130 -10.71 3.70 -0.44
N VAL A 131 -10.78 4.83 0.28
CA VAL A 131 -11.65 4.97 1.46
C VAL A 131 -12.98 5.66 1.16
N GLY A 132 -13.13 6.24 -0.04
CA GLY A 132 -14.36 6.91 -0.44
C GLY A 132 -14.20 7.82 -1.64
N ARG A 133 -15.14 8.76 -1.78
CA ARG A 133 -15.12 9.83 -2.78
C ARG A 133 -15.45 11.16 -2.12
N LYS A 134 -14.74 12.22 -2.50
CA LYS A 134 -14.97 13.59 -2.01
C LYS A 134 -16.28 14.12 -2.61
N ASP A 135 -17.09 14.77 -1.80
CA ASP A 135 -18.30 15.45 -2.30
C ASP A 135 -17.93 16.80 -2.93
N ALA A 136 -17.44 16.71 -4.17
CA ALA A 136 -17.00 17.83 -4.99
C ALA A 136 -17.26 17.51 -6.46
N VAL A 137 -17.15 18.51 -7.33
CA VAL A 137 -17.31 18.34 -8.79
C VAL A 137 -16.36 17.24 -9.27
N GLY A 138 -16.87 16.27 -10.02
CA GLY A 138 -16.11 15.10 -10.49
C GLY A 138 -15.96 13.99 -9.46
N LYS A 139 -16.46 14.14 -8.21
CA LYS A 139 -16.41 13.14 -7.13
C LYS A 139 -15.06 12.40 -7.05
N PRO A 140 -13.94 13.13 -6.85
CA PRO A 140 -12.62 12.51 -6.88
C PRO A 140 -12.48 11.45 -5.77
N VAL A 141 -11.70 10.42 -6.08
CA VAL A 141 -11.42 9.30 -5.18
C VAL A 141 -10.59 9.79 -3.99
N LEU A 142 -10.92 9.29 -2.81
CA LEU A 142 -10.20 9.53 -1.56
C LEU A 142 -9.37 8.30 -1.21
N PHE A 143 -8.11 8.52 -0.89
CA PHE A 143 -7.14 7.51 -0.49
C PHE A 143 -6.88 7.55 1.01
N GLY A 144 -6.64 6.38 1.57
CA GLY A 144 -6.17 6.16 2.93
C GLY A 144 -5.13 5.04 2.96
N THR A 145 -4.54 4.77 4.12
CA THR A 145 -3.57 3.70 4.31
C THR A 145 -4.27 2.35 4.41
N GLY A 146 -3.73 1.35 3.69
CA GLY A 146 -4.16 -0.04 3.82
C GLY A 146 -3.39 -0.83 4.88
N ASP A 147 -3.82 -2.06 5.15
CA ASP A 147 -3.16 -2.94 6.14
C ASP A 147 -1.68 -3.23 5.82
N ASN A 148 -1.33 -3.28 4.53
CA ASN A 148 0.06 -3.52 4.12
C ASN A 148 0.98 -2.34 4.45
N PHE A 149 0.45 -1.13 4.64
CA PHE A 149 1.21 -0.01 5.17
C PHE A 149 1.71 -0.33 6.59
N LEU A 150 0.80 -0.73 7.48
CA LEU A 150 1.15 -1.04 8.87
C LEU A 150 2.15 -2.22 8.96
N LYS A 151 1.93 -3.27 8.16
CA LYS A 151 2.85 -4.42 8.07
C LYS A 151 4.24 -3.99 7.62
N ARG A 152 4.33 -3.20 6.55
CA ARG A 152 5.60 -2.81 5.95
C ARG A 152 6.43 -1.92 6.85
N PHE A 153 5.78 -1.00 7.57
CA PHE A 153 6.43 -0.11 8.51
C PHE A 153 6.50 -0.66 9.95
N GLN A 154 6.00 -1.90 10.16
CA GLN A 154 6.03 -2.62 11.44
C GLN A 154 5.40 -1.82 12.59
N ILE A 155 4.28 -1.14 12.32
CA ILE A 155 3.51 -0.39 13.30
C ILE A 155 2.16 -1.06 13.55
N GLU A 156 1.66 -1.02 14.79
CA GLU A 156 0.36 -1.60 15.16
C GLU A 156 -0.80 -0.73 14.66
N SER A 157 -0.59 0.58 14.66
CA SER A 157 -1.59 1.56 14.23
C SER A 157 -0.94 2.87 13.81
N LEU A 158 -1.70 3.71 13.12
CA LEU A 158 -1.24 5.05 12.70
C LEU A 158 -0.92 5.98 13.88
N THR A 159 -1.41 5.68 15.08
CA THR A 159 -1.10 6.46 16.29
C THR A 159 0.35 6.32 16.75
N GLU A 160 1.09 5.33 16.22
CA GLU A 160 2.51 5.17 16.49
C GLU A 160 3.40 6.01 15.58
N LEU A 161 2.81 6.63 14.55
CA LEU A 161 3.55 7.57 13.71
C LEU A 161 3.98 8.78 14.57
N PRO A 162 5.20 9.30 14.36
CA PRO A 162 5.65 10.53 15.02
C PRO A 162 4.66 11.68 14.81
N ASP A 163 4.56 12.57 15.77
CA ASP A 163 3.80 13.81 15.57
C ASP A 163 4.35 14.58 14.36
N TYR A 164 3.46 15.12 13.55
CA TYR A 164 3.84 15.79 12.29
C TYR A 164 4.74 17.01 12.54
N ASP A 165 4.41 17.83 13.53
CA ASP A 165 5.15 19.06 13.83
C ASP A 165 6.53 18.72 14.42
N ASP A 166 6.61 17.71 15.29
CA ASP A 166 7.88 17.21 15.84
C ASP A 166 8.76 16.61 14.73
N LEU A 167 8.16 15.86 13.79
CA LEU A 167 8.88 15.31 12.64
C LEU A 167 9.43 16.43 11.76
N MET A 168 8.62 17.43 11.42
CA MET A 168 9.03 18.56 10.60
C MET A 168 10.12 19.42 11.29
N ALA A 169 10.05 19.55 12.61
CA ALA A 169 11.11 20.22 13.38
C ALA A 169 12.44 19.46 13.30
N LYS A 170 12.41 18.13 13.43
CA LYS A 170 13.61 17.28 13.28
C LYS A 170 14.20 17.33 11.88
N ILE A 171 13.35 17.28 10.85
CA ILE A 171 13.77 17.40 9.44
C ILE A 171 14.46 18.74 9.21
N LYS A 172 13.89 19.86 9.70
CA LYS A 172 14.52 21.20 9.60
C LYS A 172 15.87 21.26 10.29
N LEU A 173 16.04 20.61 11.45
CA LEU A 173 17.31 20.54 12.15
C LEU A 173 18.37 19.76 11.36
N ILE A 174 18.00 18.65 10.75
CA ILE A 174 18.89 17.86 9.89
C ILE A 174 19.32 18.69 8.68
N HIS A 175 18.40 19.41 8.04
CA HIS A 175 18.72 20.29 6.92
C HIS A 175 19.58 21.49 7.29
N ALA A 176 19.45 22.00 8.52
CA ALA A 176 20.28 23.09 8.99
C ALA A 176 21.72 22.67 9.34
N SER A 177 21.93 21.37 9.58
CA SER A 177 23.25 20.79 9.86
C SER A 177 23.98 20.28 8.62
N ASP A 178 23.26 19.91 7.55
CA ASP A 178 23.83 19.51 6.27
C ASP A 178 23.71 20.65 5.26
N ASP A 179 24.84 21.26 4.94
CA ASP A 179 24.97 22.38 3.99
C ASP A 179 24.80 21.95 2.53
N ASP A 180 23.96 20.93 2.27
CA ASP A 180 23.51 20.60 0.90
C ASP A 180 22.25 19.69 0.86
N SER A 181 21.13 20.29 0.58
CA SER A 181 20.03 19.98 -0.37
C SER A 181 19.68 18.51 -0.70
N TYR A 182 19.61 17.56 0.24
CA TYR A 182 19.23 16.18 -0.13
C TYR A 182 17.72 15.93 -0.23
N LEU A 183 16.85 16.77 0.32
CA LEU A 183 15.40 16.51 0.31
C LEU A 183 14.61 17.32 -0.74
N PHE A 184 15.21 18.33 -1.37
CA PHE A 184 14.55 19.15 -2.38
C PHE A 184 15.38 19.38 -3.64
N LYS A 185 16.40 18.55 -3.92
CA LYS A 185 16.82 18.45 -5.31
C LYS A 185 15.59 17.96 -6.05
N LYS A 186 15.07 18.81 -6.91
CA LYS A 186 14.27 18.45 -8.03
C LYS A 186 15.12 17.46 -8.84
N ASP A 187 15.16 16.19 -8.38
CA ASP A 187 15.65 15.12 -9.23
C ASP A 187 14.67 15.15 -10.38
N GLU A 188 15.10 15.72 -11.50
CA GLU A 188 14.45 15.48 -12.77
C GLU A 188 14.32 13.96 -12.80
N TYR A 189 13.09 13.48 -12.71
CA TYR A 189 12.78 12.06 -12.83
C TYR A 189 13.30 11.65 -14.19
N ASP A 190 14.44 11.00 -14.19
CA ASP A 190 15.08 10.48 -15.39
C ASP A 190 14.37 9.18 -15.76
N ALA A 191 13.28 9.34 -16.50
CA ALA A 191 12.49 8.24 -17.01
C ALA A 191 13.31 7.29 -17.90
N GLU A 192 14.47 7.74 -18.43
CA GLU A 192 15.33 6.93 -19.28
C GLU A 192 16.22 5.97 -18.47
N ASN A 193 16.46 6.26 -17.18
CA ASN A 193 17.31 5.44 -16.30
C ASN A 193 16.53 4.70 -15.20
N ASP A 194 15.21 4.76 -15.18
CA ASP A 194 14.40 3.89 -14.33
C ASP A 194 14.29 2.51 -15.01
N PRO A 195 14.94 1.46 -14.49
CA PRO A 195 14.86 0.12 -15.08
C PRO A 195 13.44 -0.47 -15.07
N GLU A 196 12.49 0.20 -14.47
CA GLU A 196 11.07 -0.16 -14.45
C GLU A 196 10.22 0.66 -15.42
N TYR A 197 10.74 1.76 -15.94
CA TYR A 197 10.18 2.50 -17.04
C TYR A 197 10.75 1.97 -18.36
N ALA A 198 10.47 0.71 -18.68
CA ALA A 198 10.37 0.34 -20.07
C ALA A 198 9.01 0.87 -20.54
N PRO A 199 8.94 1.79 -21.49
CA PRO A 199 7.74 2.02 -22.24
C PRO A 199 7.50 0.78 -23.12
N GLU A 200 7.04 -0.32 -22.50
CA GLU A 200 6.42 -1.38 -23.24
C GLU A 200 5.13 -0.79 -23.80
N ASN A 201 5.28 -0.25 -25.02
CA ASN A 201 4.30 -0.09 -26.06
C ASN A 201 2.83 -0.36 -25.63
N LEU A 202 2.26 0.58 -24.85
CA LEU A 202 0.81 0.67 -24.74
C LEU A 202 0.22 1.39 -25.99
N PHE A 203 1.08 2.00 -26.78
CA PHE A 203 0.76 2.52 -28.11
C PHE A 203 1.99 2.25 -28.97
N GLY A 204 1.81 1.30 -29.94
CA GLY A 204 2.88 0.94 -30.86
C GLY A 204 3.57 2.17 -31.43
N ASP A 205 4.90 2.10 -31.37
CA ASP A 205 5.77 3.04 -32.03
C ASP A 205 5.46 3.02 -33.53
N GLU A 206 4.96 4.13 -34.03
CA GLU A 206 5.44 4.70 -35.28
C GLU A 206 4.92 6.13 -35.42
N GLY A 207 5.89 7.00 -35.54
CA GLY A 207 5.73 8.41 -35.74
C GLY A 207 4.86 8.77 -36.94
N ASP A 208 4.39 9.98 -36.90
CA ASP A 208 3.53 10.66 -37.84
C ASP A 208 2.02 10.49 -37.57
N GLY A 209 1.46 11.52 -36.96
CA GLY A 209 0.08 11.76 -36.57
C GLY A 209 -1.05 11.42 -37.56
N THR A 210 -0.96 10.32 -38.27
CA THR A 210 -2.03 9.73 -39.06
C THR A 210 -2.52 8.46 -38.40
N ILE A 211 -3.69 8.53 -37.78
CA ILE A 211 -4.46 7.37 -37.34
C ILE A 211 -4.70 6.51 -38.58
N SER A 212 -4.04 5.36 -38.68
CA SER A 212 -4.32 4.40 -39.74
C SER A 212 -5.75 3.89 -39.55
N SER A 213 -6.52 3.91 -40.63
CA SER A 213 -7.92 3.50 -40.68
C SER A 213 -8.18 2.01 -40.54
N ASP A 214 -7.20 1.22 -40.06
CA ASP A 214 -7.25 -0.26 -40.05
C ASP A 214 -7.24 -0.84 -38.63
N VAL A 215 -7.64 -0.06 -37.61
CA VAL A 215 -7.98 -0.63 -36.31
C VAL A 215 -9.36 -1.23 -36.41
N GLU A 216 -9.44 -2.54 -36.63
CA GLU A 216 -10.68 -3.31 -36.46
C GLU A 216 -11.13 -3.19 -35.00
N ILE A 217 -12.09 -2.30 -34.77
CA ILE A 217 -12.83 -2.25 -33.50
C ILE A 217 -13.63 -3.55 -33.46
N PRO A 218 -13.44 -4.43 -32.44
CA PRO A 218 -14.26 -5.62 -32.33
C PRO A 218 -15.73 -5.20 -32.28
N SER A 219 -16.50 -5.64 -33.27
CA SER A 219 -17.95 -5.42 -33.30
C SER A 219 -18.56 -6.22 -32.16
N PHE A 220 -19.09 -5.56 -31.16
CA PHE A 220 -19.94 -6.20 -30.16
C PHE A 220 -21.24 -6.64 -30.87
N ASP A 221 -21.56 -7.92 -30.79
CA ASP A 221 -22.85 -8.42 -31.29
C ASP A 221 -23.97 -7.74 -30.49
N LYS A 222 -24.97 -7.23 -31.21
CA LYS A 222 -26.11 -6.52 -30.64
C LYS A 222 -26.91 -7.30 -29.61
N GLU A 223 -26.67 -8.60 -29.50
CA GLU A 223 -27.34 -9.49 -28.55
C GLU A 223 -26.76 -9.41 -27.12
N GLU A 224 -25.57 -8.80 -26.94
CA GLU A 224 -24.95 -8.65 -25.62
C GLU A 224 -25.20 -7.30 -24.94
N ILE A 225 -25.95 -6.40 -25.58
CA ILE A 225 -26.30 -5.11 -24.97
C ILE A 225 -27.43 -5.32 -23.97
N PRO A 226 -27.22 -5.00 -22.68
CA PRO A 226 -28.26 -5.09 -21.66
C PRO A 226 -29.50 -4.29 -22.05
N ASP A 227 -30.71 -4.82 -21.76
CA ASP A 227 -31.99 -4.25 -22.20
C ASP A 227 -32.20 -2.78 -21.78
N PHE A 228 -31.54 -2.33 -20.70
CA PHE A 228 -31.65 -0.94 -20.24
C PHE A 228 -30.89 0.09 -21.08
N LEU A 229 -30.05 -0.37 -22.04
CA LEU A 229 -29.30 0.51 -22.97
C LEU A 229 -29.86 0.49 -24.40
N LYS A 230 -30.92 -0.30 -24.66
CA LYS A 230 -31.47 -0.44 -26.01
C LYS A 230 -32.36 0.73 -26.46
N ASP A 231 -32.80 1.59 -25.54
CA ASP A 231 -33.78 2.66 -25.79
C ASP A 231 -33.20 4.08 -25.70
N GLU A 232 -31.88 4.27 -25.53
CA GLU A 232 -31.27 5.61 -25.58
C GLU A 232 -30.79 5.92 -27.01
N GLU A 233 -31.56 6.75 -27.73
CA GLU A 233 -31.09 7.42 -28.93
C GLU A 233 -29.96 8.41 -28.54
N VAL A 234 -28.72 8.06 -28.86
CA VAL A 234 -27.57 8.97 -28.70
C VAL A 234 -27.55 9.91 -29.89
N ASP A 235 -27.97 11.14 -29.71
CA ASP A 235 -27.77 12.21 -30.68
C ASP A 235 -26.27 12.45 -30.88
N VAL A 236 -25.77 12.01 -32.04
CA VAL A 236 -24.42 12.32 -32.48
C VAL A 236 -24.42 13.77 -33.01
N ILE A 237 -23.88 14.70 -32.21
CA ILE A 237 -23.62 16.05 -32.64
C ILE A 237 -22.42 16.00 -33.61
N ALA A 238 -22.68 16.38 -34.86
CA ALA A 238 -21.72 16.51 -35.93
C ALA A 238 -20.76 17.72 -35.73
#